data_dedc37e2404a4fad1b84eddfbaa227fb
#
_entry.id   dedc37e2404a4fad1b84eddfbaa227fb
#
_cell.length_a   1.000
_cell.length_b   1.000
_cell.length_c   1.000
_cell.angle_alpha   90.00
_cell.angle_beta   90.00
_cell.angle_gamma   90.00
#
_symmetry.space_group_name_H-M   'P 1'
#
loop_
_entity.id
_entity.type
_entity.pdbx_description
1 polymer ?
#
loop_
_entity_poly.entity_id
_entity_poly.type
_entity_poly.pdbx_seq_one_letter_code
_entity_poly.pdbx_strand_id
1 'polypeptide(L)'
;MPSSKDILEAQRFNRSRLITAFTSGTPNGREVDTPSPVRPLIFGVVVAVIMCVIGVGTRFFSSNPDLNTVNYELINVKDTGARYFWANGVLHPIKNITTAKLLAPESGLGSTKASAAALENYPRGPQLGLDNVPEDVPSAKQLASTWLSCDLDDSSHTWIAKSLPSEQFKLTETTSALVTPDHGGTRYFIDGTTHKKYLINDADSRESEWALAFQNIIAYPIDVEPEWLELFPSGTQLRSWSYHDIPNAGQPATKLPGSLKDKGLTIGMVVDQIDSNGQVLNSYLVVDEANLAVFNSTAARLYKDAPTGKQLPTEEFKDIAPVHADFIGEDWPLYEHFAQAEWANDKRDSATQTVVCAKMDTTDHAVPKIGLYTMPKKEADAASYDPESLNATTGPVTTRKVTVGGGSGALVAISPGGGEAAAYGFVSDLGYFHSLGDAPSTSIKLLGWTQADATAIPQAWSNLIPQGAELTPKAAAASVGLS
;
A
#
# COMPACT_ATOMS: atom_id res chain seq x y z
N MET A 1 80.48 -10.58 -61.84
CA MET A 1 79.50 -9.45 -62.05
C MET A 1 78.38 -9.64 -61.05
N PRO A 2 78.04 -8.69 -60.26
CA PRO A 2 76.93 -8.83 -59.28
C PRO A 2 75.60 -9.01 -60.05
N SER A 3 74.76 -9.93 -59.60
CA SER A 3 73.48 -10.25 -60.26
C SER A 3 72.47 -9.06 -60.02
N SER A 4 71.51 -8.96 -60.99
CA SER A 4 70.44 -7.92 -60.88
C SER A 4 69.70 -7.99 -59.54
N LYS A 5 69.66 -9.14 -58.87
CA LYS A 5 69.08 -9.34 -57.55
C LYS A 5 69.88 -8.68 -56.46
N ASP A 6 71.23 -8.77 -56.50
CA ASP A 6 72.12 -8.21 -55.49
C ASP A 6 72.09 -6.66 -55.54
N ILE A 7 71.91 -6.09 -56.73
CA ILE A 7 71.76 -4.62 -56.90
C ILE A 7 70.41 -4.15 -56.35
N LEU A 8 69.33 -4.91 -56.55
CA LEU A 8 68.02 -4.57 -56.05
C LEU A 8 67.92 -4.69 -54.49
N GLU A 9 68.63 -5.67 -53.95
CA GLU A 9 68.69 -5.87 -52.48
C GLU A 9 69.52 -4.78 -51.81
N ALA A 10 70.66 -4.40 -52.43
CA ALA A 10 71.46 -3.29 -51.97
C ALA A 10 70.73 -1.93 -52.07
N GLN A 11 69.93 -1.71 -53.11
CA GLN A 11 69.09 -0.52 -53.17
C GLN A 11 67.97 -0.51 -52.13
N ARG A 12 67.33 -1.62 -51.84
CA ARG A 12 66.33 -1.77 -50.80
C ARG A 12 66.95 -1.52 -49.42
N PHE A 13 68.13 -2.09 -49.19
CA PHE A 13 68.88 -1.89 -47.95
C PHE A 13 69.24 -0.42 -47.73
N ASN A 14 69.76 0.26 -48.72
CA ASN A 14 70.12 1.68 -48.63
C ASN A 14 68.88 2.56 -48.43
N ARG A 15 67.77 2.25 -49.07
CA ARG A 15 66.49 2.98 -48.90
C ARG A 15 65.90 2.79 -47.49
N SER A 16 65.96 1.57 -46.96
CA SER A 16 65.56 1.25 -45.60
C SER A 16 66.42 1.99 -44.55
N ARG A 17 67.73 2.03 -44.69
CA ARG A 17 68.63 2.83 -43.81
C ARG A 17 68.36 4.30 -43.88
N LEU A 18 68.07 4.85 -45.05
CA LEU A 18 67.74 6.28 -45.21
C LEU A 18 66.45 6.63 -44.52
N ILE A 19 65.43 5.81 -44.63
CA ILE A 19 64.13 5.99 -43.99
C ILE A 19 64.28 5.88 -42.44
N THR A 20 65.06 4.91 -41.96
CA THR A 20 65.30 4.72 -40.51
C THR A 20 66.16 5.86 -39.95
N ALA A 21 67.14 6.39 -40.71
CA ALA A 21 67.89 7.55 -40.30
C ALA A 21 67.07 8.83 -40.21
N PHE A 22 66.08 9.01 -41.07
CA PHE A 22 65.17 10.14 -41.07
C PHE A 22 64.11 10.07 -39.95
N THR A 23 63.65 8.84 -39.61
CA THR A 23 62.62 8.66 -38.59
C THR A 23 63.16 8.54 -37.17
N SER A 24 64.38 8.06 -36.96
CA SER A 24 64.98 7.85 -35.62
C SER A 24 65.99 8.89 -35.22
N GLY A 25 66.44 9.79 -36.11
CA GLY A 25 67.41 10.87 -35.82
C GLY A 25 68.79 10.44 -35.30
N THR A 26 69.13 9.16 -35.35
CA THR A 26 70.39 8.61 -34.87
C THR A 26 71.22 8.01 -36.02
N PRO A 27 72.50 8.39 -36.17
CA PRO A 27 73.33 7.96 -37.35
C PRO A 27 73.75 6.48 -37.36
N ASN A 28 73.43 5.67 -36.27
CA ASN A 28 73.74 4.26 -36.14
C ASN A 28 72.50 3.42 -35.72
N GLY A 29 71.32 3.78 -36.18
CA GLY A 29 70.08 3.05 -35.84
C GLY A 29 70.12 1.57 -36.32
N ARG A 30 69.76 0.66 -35.40
CA ARG A 30 69.46 -0.73 -35.73
C ARG A 30 68.31 -0.79 -36.71
N GLU A 31 68.41 -1.68 -37.72
CA GLU A 31 67.33 -1.97 -38.64
C GLU A 31 66.10 -2.39 -37.85
N VAL A 32 65.06 -1.58 -37.86
CA VAL A 32 63.75 -1.95 -37.33
C VAL A 32 62.93 -2.49 -38.47
N ASP A 33 62.75 -3.78 -38.46
CA ASP A 33 61.83 -4.44 -39.39
C ASP A 33 60.39 -3.91 -39.10
N THR A 34 59.92 -2.95 -39.87
CA THR A 34 58.55 -2.48 -39.81
C THR A 34 57.64 -3.56 -40.36
N PRO A 35 56.78 -4.15 -39.48
CA PRO A 35 55.88 -5.18 -39.94
C PRO A 35 55.01 -4.60 -41.06
N SER A 36 54.92 -5.31 -42.15
CA SER A 36 54.14 -4.92 -43.32
C SER A 36 52.68 -4.61 -42.90
N PRO A 37 52.14 -3.41 -43.18
CA PRO A 37 50.78 -3.01 -42.75
C PRO A 37 49.68 -3.84 -43.49
N VAL A 38 50.05 -4.68 -44.41
CA VAL A 38 49.13 -5.53 -45.18
C VAL A 38 48.45 -6.60 -44.29
N ARG A 39 49.16 -7.16 -43.28
CA ARG A 39 48.59 -8.19 -42.38
C ARG A 39 47.42 -7.67 -41.54
N PRO A 40 47.56 -6.55 -40.79
CA PRO A 40 46.43 -6.02 -40.03
C PRO A 40 45.27 -5.51 -40.94
N LEU A 41 45.58 -5.05 -42.15
CA LEU A 41 44.56 -4.61 -43.11
C LEU A 41 43.75 -5.81 -43.65
N ILE A 42 44.41 -6.92 -43.99
CA ILE A 42 43.72 -8.16 -44.38
C ILE A 42 42.87 -8.68 -43.23
N PHE A 43 43.38 -8.68 -41.97
CA PHE A 43 42.64 -9.11 -40.81
C PHE A 43 41.40 -8.21 -40.57
N GLY A 44 41.53 -6.90 -40.71
CA GLY A 44 40.42 -5.95 -40.60
C GLY A 44 39.33 -6.18 -41.65
N VAL A 45 39.72 -6.43 -42.91
CA VAL A 45 38.78 -6.75 -43.98
C VAL A 45 38.08 -8.08 -43.75
N VAL A 46 38.78 -9.11 -43.29
CA VAL A 46 38.18 -10.42 -42.98
C VAL A 46 37.17 -10.30 -41.85
N VAL A 47 37.49 -9.56 -40.76
CA VAL A 47 36.57 -9.29 -39.66
C VAL A 47 35.34 -8.50 -40.14
N ALA A 48 35.51 -7.49 -40.97
CA ALA A 48 34.41 -6.71 -41.53
C ALA A 48 33.49 -7.58 -42.43
N VAL A 49 34.07 -8.46 -43.26
CA VAL A 49 33.29 -9.41 -44.07
C VAL A 49 32.54 -10.43 -43.21
N ILE A 50 33.18 -10.95 -42.14
CA ILE A 50 32.50 -11.84 -41.17
C ILE A 50 31.35 -11.13 -40.50
N MET A 51 31.54 -9.90 -40.01
CA MET A 51 30.46 -9.11 -39.42
C MET A 51 29.34 -8.81 -40.41
N CYS A 52 29.66 -8.50 -41.68
CA CYS A 52 28.64 -8.32 -42.71
C CYS A 52 27.88 -9.62 -43.00
N VAL A 53 28.57 -10.75 -43.06
CA VAL A 53 27.92 -12.06 -43.28
C VAL A 53 27.03 -12.44 -42.10
N ILE A 54 27.48 -12.21 -40.86
CA ILE A 54 26.66 -12.42 -39.66
C ILE A 54 25.46 -11.47 -39.69
N GLY A 55 25.64 -10.17 -39.96
CA GLY A 55 24.57 -9.18 -40.00
C GLY A 55 23.53 -9.45 -41.09
N VAL A 56 23.97 -9.90 -42.28
CA VAL A 56 23.08 -10.33 -43.37
C VAL A 56 22.45 -11.68 -43.05
N GLY A 57 23.22 -12.62 -42.51
CA GLY A 57 22.73 -13.95 -42.13
C GLY A 57 21.63 -13.89 -41.06
N THR A 58 21.80 -13.03 -40.03
CA THR A 58 20.76 -12.87 -38.99
C THR A 58 19.46 -12.27 -39.53
N ARG A 59 19.51 -11.47 -40.60
CA ARG A 59 18.30 -11.02 -41.31
C ARG A 59 17.57 -12.13 -42.06
N PHE A 60 18.31 -13.04 -42.67
CA PHE A 60 17.72 -14.16 -43.42
C PHE A 60 17.22 -15.31 -42.53
N PHE A 61 17.79 -15.47 -41.32
CA PHE A 61 17.35 -16.49 -40.34
C PHE A 61 16.31 -15.99 -39.34
N SER A 62 15.89 -14.72 -39.34
CA SER A 62 14.70 -14.28 -38.58
C SER A 62 13.45 -14.72 -39.36
N SER A 63 13.12 -16.01 -39.28
CA SER A 63 11.85 -16.50 -39.78
C SER A 63 10.72 -15.75 -39.06
N ASN A 64 9.81 -15.13 -39.82
CA ASN A 64 8.58 -14.63 -39.26
C ASN A 64 7.79 -15.83 -38.73
N PRO A 65 7.26 -15.75 -37.53
CA PRO A 65 6.47 -16.84 -36.97
C PRO A 65 5.22 -17.07 -37.83
N ASP A 66 4.86 -18.33 -38.03
CA ASP A 66 3.57 -18.67 -38.60
C ASP A 66 2.49 -18.53 -37.53
N LEU A 67 1.70 -17.47 -37.61
CA LEU A 67 0.63 -17.18 -36.63
C LEU A 67 -0.49 -18.23 -36.62
N ASN A 68 -0.59 -19.06 -37.66
CA ASN A 68 -1.56 -20.16 -37.67
C ASN A 68 -1.21 -21.29 -36.68
N THR A 69 0.02 -21.33 -36.20
CA THR A 69 0.46 -22.32 -35.22
C THR A 69 0.26 -21.90 -33.78
N VAL A 70 -0.10 -20.63 -33.54
CA VAL A 70 -0.30 -20.04 -32.21
C VAL A 70 -1.70 -19.44 -32.10
N ASN A 71 -2.22 -19.30 -30.89
CA ASN A 71 -3.49 -18.64 -30.62
C ASN A 71 -3.43 -17.97 -29.22
N TYR A 72 -4.16 -16.87 -29.07
CA TYR A 72 -4.15 -16.05 -27.84
C TYR A 72 -2.77 -15.55 -27.46
N GLU A 73 -2.07 -14.95 -28.42
CA GLU A 73 -0.73 -14.39 -28.22
C GLU A 73 -0.66 -12.88 -28.44
N LEU A 74 0.28 -12.26 -27.74
CA LEU A 74 0.67 -10.87 -27.96
C LEU A 74 1.68 -10.78 -29.10
N ILE A 75 1.33 -10.11 -30.18
CA ILE A 75 2.22 -9.90 -31.33
C ILE A 75 2.81 -8.50 -31.25
N ASN A 76 4.13 -8.42 -31.07
CA ASN A 76 4.88 -7.17 -31.07
C ASN A 76 5.48 -6.91 -32.45
N VAL A 77 5.11 -5.79 -33.06
CA VAL A 77 5.62 -5.43 -34.42
C VAL A 77 6.99 -4.76 -34.29
N LYS A 78 8.01 -5.38 -34.81
CA LYS A 78 9.43 -4.95 -34.72
C LYS A 78 9.66 -3.55 -35.30
N ASP A 79 8.95 -3.23 -36.38
CA ASP A 79 9.21 -2.04 -37.17
C ASP A 79 8.52 -0.79 -36.67
N THR A 80 7.37 -0.96 -36.00
CA THR A 80 6.50 0.13 -35.58
C THR A 80 6.30 0.22 -34.07
N GLY A 81 6.63 -0.84 -33.32
CA GLY A 81 6.30 -0.96 -31.90
C GLY A 81 4.80 -1.22 -31.62
N ALA A 82 3.99 -1.32 -32.68
CA ALA A 82 2.56 -1.62 -32.52
C ALA A 82 2.36 -3.01 -31.90
N ARG A 83 1.29 -3.17 -31.14
CA ARG A 83 0.93 -4.41 -30.46
C ARG A 83 -0.44 -4.87 -30.89
N TYR A 84 -0.54 -6.17 -31.14
CA TYR A 84 -1.78 -6.85 -31.51
C TYR A 84 -1.97 -8.08 -30.62
N PHE A 85 -3.20 -8.37 -30.32
CA PHE A 85 -3.59 -9.64 -29.72
C PHE A 85 -4.09 -10.54 -30.83
N TRP A 86 -3.46 -11.71 -31.01
CA TRP A 86 -3.84 -12.70 -31.98
C TRP A 86 -4.84 -13.67 -31.38
N ALA A 87 -6.05 -13.69 -31.85
CA ALA A 87 -7.08 -14.59 -31.40
C ALA A 87 -7.99 -15.06 -32.54
N ASN A 88 -8.25 -16.36 -32.61
CA ASN A 88 -9.18 -16.98 -33.57
C ASN A 88 -8.91 -16.59 -35.02
N GLY A 89 -7.67 -16.45 -35.41
CA GLY A 89 -7.28 -16.10 -36.79
C GLY A 89 -7.39 -14.61 -37.13
N VAL A 90 -7.58 -13.73 -36.14
CA VAL A 90 -7.72 -12.28 -36.30
C VAL A 90 -6.73 -11.52 -35.46
N LEU A 91 -6.14 -10.46 -36.02
CA LEU A 91 -5.24 -9.51 -35.32
C LEU A 91 -6.06 -8.36 -34.74
N HIS A 92 -6.14 -8.26 -33.43
CA HIS A 92 -6.79 -7.17 -32.74
C HIS A 92 -5.75 -6.17 -32.23
N PRO A 93 -5.79 -4.88 -32.60
CA PRO A 93 -5.00 -3.87 -31.93
C PRO A 93 -5.31 -3.89 -30.44
N ILE A 94 -4.29 -3.87 -29.57
CA ILE A 94 -4.48 -3.93 -28.13
C ILE A 94 -4.05 -2.62 -27.48
N LYS A 95 -4.89 -2.08 -26.56
CA LYS A 95 -4.60 -0.84 -25.82
C LYS A 95 -3.51 -1.05 -24.78
N ASN A 96 -3.59 -2.15 -24.03
CA ASN A 96 -2.72 -2.46 -22.90
C ASN A 96 -2.50 -3.97 -22.76
N ILE A 97 -1.35 -4.33 -22.20
CA ILE A 97 -0.96 -5.72 -21.95
C ILE A 97 -1.84 -6.35 -20.86
N THR A 98 -2.31 -5.54 -19.91
CA THR A 98 -3.25 -5.98 -18.86
C THR A 98 -4.47 -6.67 -19.46
N THR A 99 -5.10 -6.05 -20.48
CA THR A 99 -6.23 -6.69 -21.21
C THR A 99 -5.79 -7.98 -21.91
N ALA A 100 -4.61 -7.98 -22.55
CA ALA A 100 -4.13 -9.19 -23.23
C ALA A 100 -3.92 -10.35 -22.25
N LYS A 101 -3.42 -10.09 -21.05
CA LYS A 101 -3.27 -11.10 -19.98
C LYS A 101 -4.63 -11.69 -19.56
N LEU A 102 -5.65 -10.87 -19.42
CA LEU A 102 -7.00 -11.31 -19.05
C LEU A 102 -7.69 -12.15 -20.15
N LEU A 103 -7.33 -11.94 -21.41
CA LEU A 103 -7.83 -12.71 -22.55
C LEU A 103 -6.99 -13.94 -22.87
N ALA A 104 -5.82 -14.10 -22.24
CA ALA A 104 -4.92 -15.21 -22.46
C ALA A 104 -5.46 -16.51 -21.85
N PRO A 105 -4.99 -17.68 -22.32
CA PRO A 105 -5.29 -18.95 -21.67
C PRO A 105 -4.60 -19.04 -20.30
N GLU A 106 -5.05 -19.95 -19.45
CA GLU A 106 -4.48 -20.14 -18.10
C GLU A 106 -2.99 -20.52 -18.08
N SER A 107 -2.45 -20.97 -19.23
CA SER A 107 -1.01 -21.23 -19.41
C SER A 107 -0.18 -19.94 -19.45
N GLY A 108 -0.82 -18.78 -19.51
CA GLY A 108 -0.21 -17.47 -19.57
C GLY A 108 -0.23 -16.83 -20.96
N LEU A 109 0.09 -15.54 -21.02
CA LEU A 109 0.18 -14.77 -22.25
C LEU A 109 1.48 -15.10 -22.99
N GLY A 110 1.38 -15.75 -24.14
CA GLY A 110 2.49 -15.89 -25.08
C GLY A 110 2.82 -14.56 -25.76
N SER A 111 4.08 -14.39 -26.17
CA SER A 111 4.52 -13.16 -26.86
C SER A 111 5.45 -13.48 -28.01
N THR A 112 5.10 -13.01 -29.19
CA THR A 112 5.82 -13.22 -30.43
C THR A 112 6.17 -11.90 -31.11
N LYS A 113 7.31 -11.85 -31.81
CA LYS A 113 7.75 -10.68 -32.58
C LYS A 113 7.60 -10.95 -34.06
N ALA A 114 6.90 -10.09 -34.81
CA ALA A 114 6.71 -10.16 -36.24
C ALA A 114 7.11 -8.83 -36.92
N SER A 115 7.43 -8.87 -38.22
CA SER A 115 7.58 -7.66 -39.05
C SER A 115 6.20 -7.15 -39.47
N ALA A 116 6.07 -5.88 -39.79
CA ALA A 116 4.81 -5.31 -40.32
C ALA A 116 4.38 -6.03 -41.61
N ALA A 117 5.33 -6.31 -42.53
CA ALA A 117 5.07 -7.01 -43.77
C ALA A 117 4.52 -8.43 -43.57
N ALA A 118 4.95 -9.14 -42.52
CA ALA A 118 4.44 -10.48 -42.22
C ALA A 118 2.96 -10.47 -41.75
N LEU A 119 2.48 -9.33 -41.30
CA LEU A 119 1.12 -9.18 -40.78
C LEU A 119 0.12 -8.65 -41.81
N GLU A 120 0.56 -8.28 -43.01
CA GLU A 120 -0.31 -7.65 -44.03
C GLU A 120 -1.48 -8.53 -44.46
N ASN A 121 -1.25 -9.84 -44.55
CA ASN A 121 -2.23 -10.79 -45.06
C ASN A 121 -3.20 -11.33 -44.01
N TYR A 122 -3.05 -10.94 -42.74
CA TYR A 122 -3.95 -11.38 -41.66
C TYR A 122 -5.10 -10.42 -41.47
N PRO A 123 -6.32 -10.93 -41.23
CA PRO A 123 -7.49 -10.09 -41.00
C PRO A 123 -7.34 -9.26 -39.73
N ARG A 124 -7.88 -8.03 -39.77
CA ARG A 124 -7.86 -7.10 -38.67
C ARG A 124 -9.23 -7.03 -37.98
N GLY A 125 -9.23 -7.16 -36.68
CA GLY A 125 -10.41 -6.97 -35.84
C GLY A 125 -10.46 -5.60 -35.18
N PRO A 126 -11.51 -5.33 -34.42
CA PRO A 126 -11.62 -4.12 -33.62
C PRO A 126 -10.53 -4.06 -32.54
N GLN A 127 -10.26 -2.85 -32.07
CA GLN A 127 -9.30 -2.65 -30.99
C GLN A 127 -9.83 -3.21 -29.66
N LEU A 128 -9.00 -3.95 -28.93
CA LEU A 128 -9.27 -4.47 -27.60
C LEU A 128 -8.59 -3.60 -26.55
N GLY A 129 -9.23 -3.43 -25.40
CA GLY A 129 -8.60 -2.76 -24.26
C GLY A 129 -9.59 -2.16 -23.30
N LEU A 130 -9.34 -2.40 -22.02
CA LEU A 130 -10.03 -1.72 -20.93
C LEU A 130 -9.52 -0.29 -20.82
N ASP A 131 -10.40 0.63 -20.44
CA ASP A 131 -10.03 2.02 -20.19
C ASP A 131 -9.63 2.22 -18.71
N ASN A 132 -8.75 3.18 -18.46
CA ASN A 132 -8.25 3.52 -17.12
C ASN A 132 -7.61 2.33 -16.38
N VAL A 133 -6.94 1.46 -17.12
CA VAL A 133 -6.12 0.39 -16.55
C VAL A 133 -4.64 0.59 -16.92
N PRO A 134 -3.69 0.11 -16.11
CA PRO A 134 -2.27 0.27 -16.41
C PRO A 134 -1.91 -0.47 -17.71
N GLU A 135 -0.85 0.01 -18.37
CA GLU A 135 -0.31 -0.63 -19.57
C GLU A 135 0.00 -2.11 -19.32
N ASP A 136 0.65 -2.40 -18.20
CA ASP A 136 0.88 -3.74 -17.68
C ASP A 136 0.77 -3.73 -16.16
N VAL A 137 0.37 -4.83 -15.56
CA VAL A 137 0.34 -4.97 -14.10
C VAL A 137 1.73 -5.31 -13.57
N PRO A 138 2.09 -4.80 -12.37
CA PRO A 138 3.38 -5.08 -11.75
C PRO A 138 3.52 -6.57 -11.41
N SER A 139 4.75 -7.06 -11.36
CA SER A 139 5.03 -8.38 -10.81
C SER A 139 4.76 -8.41 -9.28
N ALA A 140 4.56 -9.60 -8.70
CA ALA A 140 4.33 -9.76 -7.26
C ALA A 140 5.40 -9.06 -6.39
N LYS A 141 6.66 -9.03 -6.84
CA LYS A 141 7.76 -8.34 -6.14
C LYS A 141 7.65 -6.81 -6.16
N GLN A 142 6.83 -6.25 -7.03
CA GLN A 142 6.64 -4.80 -7.19
C GLN A 142 5.36 -4.32 -6.51
N LEU A 143 4.55 -5.23 -5.95
CA LEU A 143 3.35 -4.86 -5.22
C LEU A 143 3.69 -4.02 -3.99
N ALA A 144 2.88 -3.03 -3.74
CA ALA A 144 2.98 -2.12 -2.61
C ALA A 144 2.24 -2.67 -1.39
N SER A 145 2.79 -2.42 -0.20
CA SER A 145 2.23 -2.87 1.08
C SER A 145 2.10 -1.76 2.13
N THR A 146 2.64 -0.58 1.85
CA THR A 146 2.56 0.56 2.78
C THR A 146 1.48 1.52 2.32
N TRP A 147 0.55 1.82 3.22
CA TRP A 147 -0.60 2.69 2.99
C TRP A 147 -0.58 3.85 3.97
N LEU A 148 -0.71 5.06 3.47
CA LEU A 148 -0.81 6.28 4.26
C LEU A 148 -1.95 7.12 3.69
N SER A 149 -2.85 7.59 4.53
CA SER A 149 -3.88 8.55 4.14
C SER A 149 -3.86 9.73 5.12
N CYS A 150 -3.73 10.94 4.60
CA CYS A 150 -3.77 12.16 5.39
C CYS A 150 -4.97 13.00 5.01
N ASP A 151 -5.56 13.65 6.00
CA ASP A 151 -6.59 14.66 5.81
C ASP A 151 -5.95 16.02 5.54
N LEU A 152 -6.28 16.65 4.41
CA LEU A 152 -5.65 17.88 3.91
C LEU A 152 -6.60 19.08 3.91
N ASP A 153 -7.37 19.27 4.98
CA ASP A 153 -8.38 20.30 5.22
C ASP A 153 -9.67 20.13 4.37
N ASP A 154 -9.57 20.07 3.04
CA ASP A 154 -10.74 19.97 2.14
C ASP A 154 -10.82 18.62 1.40
N SER A 155 -9.85 17.76 1.58
CA SER A 155 -9.78 16.44 0.91
C SER A 155 -8.77 15.53 1.57
N SER A 156 -9.01 14.24 1.54
CA SER A 156 -8.00 13.25 1.93
C SER A 156 -7.10 12.88 0.74
N HIS A 157 -5.83 12.62 1.03
CA HIS A 157 -4.89 12.08 0.04
C HIS A 157 -4.29 10.77 0.54
N THR A 158 -4.30 9.76 -0.33
CA THR A 158 -3.80 8.42 -0.01
C THR A 158 -2.56 8.08 -0.84
N TRP A 159 -1.48 7.69 -0.19
CA TRP A 159 -0.25 7.19 -0.82
C TRP A 159 -0.12 5.70 -0.60
N ILE A 160 0.16 4.99 -1.69
CA ILE A 160 0.34 3.54 -1.70
C ILE A 160 1.70 3.24 -2.33
N ALA A 161 2.61 2.66 -1.56
CA ALA A 161 3.98 2.42 -1.99
C ALA A 161 4.58 1.18 -1.31
N LYS A 162 5.73 0.72 -1.77
CA LYS A 162 6.52 -0.29 -1.04
C LYS A 162 7.09 0.26 0.27
N SER A 163 7.51 1.52 0.23
CA SER A 163 7.99 2.26 1.38
C SER A 163 7.79 3.74 1.12
N LEU A 164 7.53 4.50 2.17
CA LEU A 164 7.43 5.95 2.11
C LEU A 164 8.80 6.53 2.50
N PRO A 165 9.45 7.32 1.62
CA PRO A 165 10.73 7.94 1.93
C PRO A 165 10.60 8.90 3.13
N SER A 166 11.37 8.68 4.20
CA SER A 166 11.30 9.47 5.44
C SER A 166 11.69 10.95 5.25
N GLU A 167 12.45 11.26 4.21
CA GLU A 167 12.80 12.65 3.87
C GLU A 167 11.61 13.44 3.33
N GLN A 168 10.72 12.77 2.59
CA GLN A 168 9.52 13.35 2.02
C GLN A 168 8.33 13.27 3.00
N PHE A 169 8.22 12.14 3.73
CA PHE A 169 7.13 11.88 4.66
C PHE A 169 7.66 11.97 6.10
N LYS A 170 7.63 13.16 6.69
CA LYS A 170 8.06 13.39 8.09
C LYS A 170 6.94 13.06 9.04
N LEU A 171 6.60 11.78 9.12
CA LEU A 171 5.56 11.28 10.00
C LEU A 171 6.03 11.28 11.45
N THR A 172 5.18 11.82 12.34
CA THR A 172 5.35 11.72 13.79
C THR A 172 4.17 10.92 14.33
N GLU A 173 4.46 9.81 14.99
CA GLU A 173 3.44 9.03 15.67
C GLU A 173 2.79 9.84 16.77
N THR A 174 1.47 9.76 16.87
CA THR A 174 0.70 10.41 17.93
C THR A 174 -0.22 9.39 18.58
N THR A 175 -0.49 9.59 19.86
CA THR A 175 -1.31 8.64 20.61
C THR A 175 -2.78 8.98 20.58
N SER A 176 -3.14 10.24 20.29
CA SER A 176 -4.52 10.70 20.44
C SER A 176 -4.87 11.85 19.49
N ALA A 177 -6.10 11.86 19.03
CA ALA A 177 -6.68 13.00 18.32
C ALA A 177 -8.15 13.17 18.68
N LEU A 178 -8.60 14.42 18.83
CA LEU A 178 -10.00 14.79 18.89
C LEU A 178 -10.38 15.36 17.52
N VAL A 179 -11.33 14.73 16.85
CA VAL A 179 -11.72 15.08 15.49
C VAL A 179 -13.23 15.25 15.35
N THR A 180 -13.66 15.95 14.30
CA THR A 180 -15.05 16.14 13.94
C THR A 180 -15.24 16.01 12.43
N PRO A 181 -16.24 15.26 11.96
CA PRO A 181 -16.54 15.15 10.52
C PRO A 181 -17.54 16.20 10.02
N ASP A 182 -18.08 17.05 10.89
CA ASP A 182 -19.20 17.94 10.64
C ASP A 182 -19.04 19.34 11.27
N HIS A 183 -17.81 19.86 11.29
CA HIS A 183 -17.46 21.19 11.80
C HIS A 183 -17.87 21.41 13.27
N GLY A 184 -17.74 20.38 14.10
CA GLY A 184 -17.89 20.46 15.56
C GLY A 184 -19.22 20.00 16.13
N GLY A 185 -20.15 19.50 15.29
CA GLY A 185 -21.42 18.92 15.74
C GLY A 185 -21.23 17.58 16.44
N THR A 186 -20.46 16.69 15.80
CA THR A 186 -20.16 15.35 16.30
C THR A 186 -18.67 15.23 16.59
N ARG A 187 -18.29 14.68 17.73
CA ARG A 187 -16.90 14.55 18.13
C ARG A 187 -16.49 13.10 18.30
N TYR A 188 -15.28 12.79 17.83
CA TYR A 188 -14.67 11.49 18.00
C TYR A 188 -13.30 11.61 18.65
N PHE A 189 -13.02 10.72 19.58
CA PHE A 189 -11.68 10.47 20.06
C PHE A 189 -11.06 9.34 19.26
N ILE A 190 -9.91 9.57 18.66
CA ILE A 190 -9.10 8.53 18.03
C ILE A 190 -7.98 8.17 18.99
N ASP A 191 -7.90 6.91 19.37
CA ASP A 191 -6.83 6.35 20.18
C ASP A 191 -5.85 5.55 19.32
N GLY A 192 -4.66 6.07 19.15
CA GLY A 192 -3.59 5.43 18.40
C GLY A 192 -3.09 4.13 19.06
N THR A 193 -3.34 3.91 20.35
CA THR A 193 -2.92 2.71 21.07
C THR A 193 -3.89 1.55 20.84
N THR A 194 -5.20 1.81 20.90
CA THR A 194 -6.24 0.81 20.59
C THR A 194 -6.55 0.72 19.11
N HIS A 195 -6.03 1.66 18.30
CA HIS A 195 -6.28 1.79 16.87
C HIS A 195 -7.77 1.93 16.51
N LYS A 196 -8.57 2.58 17.39
CA LYS A 196 -10.00 2.76 17.25
C LYS A 196 -10.41 4.22 17.37
N LYS A 197 -11.57 4.55 16.78
CA LYS A 197 -12.29 5.80 17.03
C LYS A 197 -13.45 5.54 17.99
N TYR A 198 -13.72 6.51 18.84
CA TYR A 198 -14.76 6.46 19.84
C TYR A 198 -15.65 7.69 19.71
N LEU A 199 -16.94 7.50 19.45
CA LEU A 199 -17.90 8.59 19.43
C LEU A 199 -18.05 9.15 20.85
N ILE A 200 -17.91 10.47 20.98
CA ILE A 200 -18.20 11.17 22.23
C ILE A 200 -19.65 11.65 22.16
N ASN A 201 -20.48 11.22 23.10
CA ASN A 201 -21.86 11.66 23.15
C ASN A 201 -21.97 13.04 23.77
N ASP A 202 -22.05 14.06 22.93
CA ASP A 202 -22.32 15.45 23.37
C ASP A 202 -23.82 15.76 23.42
N ALA A 203 -24.71 14.85 23.03
CA ALA A 203 -26.14 15.08 22.89
C ALA A 203 -26.84 15.39 24.25
N ASP A 204 -26.23 15.00 25.35
CA ASP A 204 -26.71 15.34 26.72
C ASP A 204 -26.04 16.61 27.24
N SER A 205 -26.04 17.69 26.47
CA SER A 205 -25.94 19.11 26.82
C SER A 205 -25.10 19.48 28.08
N ARG A 206 -24.24 18.60 28.56
CA ARG A 206 -23.39 18.81 29.73
C ARG A 206 -21.94 18.65 29.34
N GLU A 207 -21.43 19.62 28.58
CA GLU A 207 -19.98 19.87 28.47
C GLU A 207 -19.27 19.71 29.82
N SER A 208 -20.03 19.91 30.93
CA SER A 208 -19.54 19.76 32.26
C SER A 208 -19.19 18.33 32.71
N GLU A 209 -19.86 17.28 32.20
CA GLU A 209 -19.60 15.91 32.66
C GLU A 209 -18.37 15.28 31.97
N TRP A 210 -18.26 15.46 30.65
CA TRP A 210 -17.06 15.11 29.94
C TRP A 210 -15.86 15.95 30.41
N ALA A 211 -16.02 17.26 30.50
CA ALA A 211 -15.01 18.18 31.00
C ALA A 211 -14.61 17.90 32.45
N LEU A 212 -15.55 17.50 33.31
CA LEU A 212 -15.27 17.11 34.70
C LEU A 212 -14.54 15.75 34.78
N ALA A 213 -14.91 14.79 33.94
CA ALA A 213 -14.25 13.48 33.90
C ALA A 213 -12.83 13.55 33.31
N PHE A 214 -12.62 14.44 32.36
CA PHE A 214 -11.37 14.62 31.61
C PHE A 214 -10.82 16.04 31.74
N GLN A 215 -10.77 16.56 32.98
CA GLN A 215 -10.26 17.89 33.30
C GLN A 215 -8.94 18.17 32.61
N ASN A 216 -8.89 19.25 31.82
CA ASN A 216 -7.76 19.76 31.04
C ASN A 216 -7.54 19.13 29.62
N ILE A 217 -8.43 18.27 29.16
CA ILE A 217 -8.37 17.77 27.77
C ILE A 217 -9.36 18.58 26.91
N ILE A 218 -9.22 19.88 26.88
CA ILE A 218 -9.98 20.76 25.98
C ILE A 218 -9.08 21.03 24.77
N ALA A 219 -9.00 20.04 23.88
CA ALA A 219 -8.48 20.28 22.54
C ALA A 219 -9.65 20.73 21.65
N TYR A 220 -9.42 21.73 20.79
CA TYR A 220 -10.36 22.01 19.73
C TYR A 220 -10.34 20.83 18.75
N PRO A 221 -11.49 20.29 18.34
CA PRO A 221 -11.50 19.18 17.40
C PRO A 221 -10.88 19.60 16.06
N ILE A 222 -10.24 18.66 15.40
CA ILE A 222 -9.75 18.81 14.04
C ILE A 222 -10.87 18.42 13.10
N ASP A 223 -11.25 19.31 12.18
CA ASP A 223 -12.16 18.94 11.09
C ASP A 223 -11.50 17.92 10.20
N VAL A 224 -12.20 16.83 9.89
CA VAL A 224 -11.70 15.76 9.02
C VAL A 224 -12.79 15.28 8.07
N GLU A 225 -12.39 14.79 6.92
CA GLU A 225 -13.31 14.13 5.97
C GLU A 225 -14.00 12.92 6.62
N PRO A 226 -15.33 12.78 6.51
CA PRO A 226 -16.05 11.63 7.07
C PRO A 226 -15.49 10.28 6.61
N GLU A 227 -15.14 10.16 5.35
CA GLU A 227 -14.58 8.94 4.78
C GLU A 227 -13.18 8.61 5.30
N TRP A 228 -12.37 9.64 5.61
CA TRP A 228 -11.07 9.44 6.26
C TRP A 228 -11.26 8.92 7.69
N LEU A 229 -12.23 9.45 8.42
CA LEU A 229 -12.54 8.99 9.78
C LEU A 229 -12.96 7.51 9.81
N GLU A 230 -13.59 7.00 8.75
CA GLU A 230 -13.96 5.59 8.64
C GLU A 230 -12.77 4.62 8.50
N LEU A 231 -11.54 5.14 8.30
CA LEU A 231 -10.33 4.31 8.32
C LEU A 231 -10.09 3.66 9.68
N PHE A 232 -10.55 4.30 10.77
CA PHE A 232 -10.42 3.77 12.12
C PHE A 232 -11.66 2.96 12.50
N PRO A 233 -11.49 1.69 12.96
CA PRO A 233 -12.60 0.90 13.48
C PRO A 233 -13.30 1.61 14.64
N SER A 234 -14.62 1.49 14.73
CA SER A 234 -15.37 2.07 15.83
C SER A 234 -15.24 1.23 17.09
N GLY A 235 -14.95 1.90 18.20
CA GLY A 235 -15.15 1.38 19.54
C GLY A 235 -16.54 1.74 20.09
N THR A 236 -16.85 1.28 21.27
CA THR A 236 -18.10 1.61 21.96
C THR A 236 -18.13 3.11 22.31
N GLN A 237 -19.28 3.74 22.12
CA GLN A 237 -19.48 5.17 22.37
C GLN A 237 -19.06 5.57 23.78
N LEU A 238 -18.24 6.62 23.91
CA LEU A 238 -17.85 7.20 25.18
C LEU A 238 -19.01 8.04 25.73
N ARG A 239 -19.62 7.58 26.82
CA ARG A 239 -20.72 8.27 27.49
C ARG A 239 -20.69 8.00 28.99
N SER A 240 -21.29 8.88 29.77
CA SER A 240 -21.59 8.55 31.15
C SER A 240 -22.50 7.33 31.22
N TRP A 241 -22.28 6.49 32.19
CA TRP A 241 -23.08 5.30 32.43
C TRP A 241 -23.30 5.10 33.93
N SER A 242 -24.26 4.29 34.27
CA SER A 242 -24.70 4.14 35.64
C SER A 242 -24.67 2.67 36.03
N TYR A 243 -24.54 2.45 37.31
CA TYR A 243 -24.73 1.14 37.90
C TYR A 243 -26.10 0.51 37.54
N HIS A 244 -27.13 1.33 37.25
CA HIS A 244 -28.43 0.87 36.78
C HIS A 244 -28.41 0.29 35.33
N ASP A 245 -27.37 0.57 34.57
CA ASP A 245 -27.19 -0.02 33.22
C ASP A 245 -26.73 -1.49 33.28
N ILE A 246 -26.32 -1.97 34.48
CA ILE A 246 -25.83 -3.36 34.66
C ILE A 246 -27.02 -4.27 34.99
N PRO A 247 -27.19 -5.37 34.24
CA PRO A 247 -28.24 -6.35 34.53
C PRO A 247 -28.14 -6.88 35.99
N ASN A 248 -29.26 -6.91 36.69
CA ASN A 248 -29.35 -7.38 38.06
C ASN A 248 -28.50 -6.58 39.08
N ALA A 249 -28.18 -5.33 38.80
CA ALA A 249 -27.43 -4.47 39.72
C ALA A 249 -28.01 -4.48 41.14
N GLY A 250 -27.12 -4.53 42.12
CA GLY A 250 -27.48 -4.58 43.54
C GLY A 250 -27.81 -5.97 44.09
N GLN A 251 -27.99 -6.98 43.24
CA GLN A 251 -28.15 -8.38 43.70
C GLN A 251 -26.86 -8.91 44.32
N PRO A 252 -26.91 -9.76 45.33
CA PRO A 252 -25.72 -10.36 45.92
C PRO A 252 -24.98 -11.24 44.93
N ALA A 253 -23.65 -11.08 44.80
CA ALA A 253 -22.77 -11.92 44.00
C ALA A 253 -22.31 -13.17 44.82
N THR A 254 -23.16 -14.16 44.91
CA THR A 254 -22.96 -15.30 45.80
C THR A 254 -22.14 -16.46 45.24
N LYS A 255 -21.80 -16.40 43.92
CA LYS A 255 -21.08 -17.44 43.22
C LYS A 255 -19.68 -17.04 42.80
N LEU A 256 -19.18 -15.92 43.32
CA LEU A 256 -17.82 -15.46 43.04
C LEU A 256 -16.78 -16.50 43.49
N PRO A 257 -15.65 -16.64 42.75
CA PRO A 257 -14.64 -17.61 43.10
C PRO A 257 -13.89 -17.28 44.39
N GLY A 258 -13.30 -18.28 44.98
CA GLY A 258 -12.43 -18.14 46.15
C GLY A 258 -13.17 -17.56 47.40
N SER A 259 -12.46 -16.72 48.10
CA SER A 259 -12.95 -16.02 49.31
C SER A 259 -13.89 -14.83 49.01
N LEU A 260 -13.97 -14.39 47.76
CA LEU A 260 -14.77 -13.21 47.38
C LEU A 260 -16.27 -13.38 47.60
N LYS A 261 -16.78 -14.62 47.47
CA LYS A 261 -18.20 -14.96 47.73
C LYS A 261 -18.68 -14.54 49.11
N ASP A 262 -17.77 -14.57 50.09
CA ASP A 262 -18.08 -14.30 51.52
C ASP A 262 -17.85 -12.79 51.88
N LYS A 263 -17.41 -11.98 50.91
CA LYS A 263 -17.13 -10.54 51.17
C LYS A 263 -18.35 -9.63 51.06
N GLY A 264 -19.54 -10.17 50.80
CA GLY A 264 -20.77 -9.39 50.69
C GLY A 264 -20.72 -8.41 49.51
N LEU A 265 -20.22 -8.86 48.36
CA LEU A 265 -20.16 -8.12 47.12
C LEU A 265 -21.51 -8.20 46.41
N THR A 266 -21.86 -7.12 45.71
CA THR A 266 -23.09 -7.02 44.90
C THR A 266 -22.75 -6.70 43.44
N ILE A 267 -23.61 -7.10 42.55
CA ILE A 267 -23.48 -6.79 41.12
C ILE A 267 -23.47 -5.27 40.94
N GLY A 268 -22.54 -4.76 40.17
CA GLY A 268 -22.28 -3.34 39.95
C GLY A 268 -21.31 -2.71 40.98
N MET A 269 -20.86 -3.45 41.99
CA MET A 269 -19.86 -2.95 42.95
C MET A 269 -18.46 -2.97 42.32
N VAL A 270 -17.68 -1.94 42.58
CA VAL A 270 -16.25 -1.88 42.25
C VAL A 270 -15.45 -2.49 43.39
N VAL A 271 -14.49 -3.36 43.05
CA VAL A 271 -13.58 -4.02 43.99
C VAL A 271 -12.16 -3.69 43.62
N ASP A 272 -11.46 -2.95 44.47
CA ASP A 272 -10.07 -2.59 44.27
C ASP A 272 -9.17 -3.65 44.92
N GLN A 273 -8.24 -4.14 44.13
CA GLN A 273 -7.12 -4.96 44.60
C GLN A 273 -6.03 -4.03 45.11
N ILE A 274 -5.68 -4.15 46.38
CA ILE A 274 -4.65 -3.31 47.02
C ILE A 274 -3.41 -4.13 47.40
N ASP A 275 -2.25 -3.47 47.33
CA ASP A 275 -1.00 -4.00 47.86
C ASP A 275 -0.90 -3.89 49.38
N SER A 276 0.23 -4.34 49.97
CA SER A 276 0.49 -4.23 51.41
C SER A 276 0.61 -2.80 51.93
N ASN A 277 0.75 -1.79 51.07
CA ASN A 277 0.84 -0.38 51.38
C ASN A 277 -0.51 0.34 51.20
N GLY A 278 -1.54 -0.39 50.74
CA GLY A 278 -2.88 0.18 50.45
C GLY A 278 -2.97 0.86 49.09
N GLN A 279 -1.99 0.65 48.20
CA GLN A 279 -2.07 1.18 46.84
C GLN A 279 -2.94 0.26 45.97
N VAL A 280 -3.84 0.85 45.19
CA VAL A 280 -4.67 0.12 44.22
C VAL A 280 -3.78 -0.40 43.06
N LEU A 281 -3.76 -1.71 42.88
CA LEU A 281 -3.07 -2.37 41.79
C LEU A 281 -3.99 -2.53 40.57
N ASN A 282 -5.21 -3.01 40.82
CA ASN A 282 -6.23 -3.23 39.81
C ASN A 282 -7.62 -2.91 40.39
N SER A 283 -8.52 -2.47 39.55
CA SER A 283 -9.93 -2.35 39.88
C SER A 283 -10.75 -3.35 39.08
N TYR A 284 -11.76 -3.93 39.70
CA TYR A 284 -12.65 -4.90 39.09
C TYR A 284 -14.08 -4.46 39.28
N LEU A 285 -14.93 -4.72 38.31
CA LEU A 285 -16.37 -4.58 38.39
C LEU A 285 -17.02 -5.94 38.62
N VAL A 286 -17.90 -6.07 39.56
CA VAL A 286 -18.75 -7.25 39.72
C VAL A 286 -19.83 -7.21 38.64
N VAL A 287 -19.71 -8.02 37.60
CA VAL A 287 -20.59 -7.94 36.43
C VAL A 287 -21.81 -8.84 36.50
N ASP A 288 -21.70 -9.93 37.27
CA ASP A 288 -22.79 -10.84 37.57
C ASP A 288 -22.56 -11.58 38.91
N GLU A 289 -23.39 -12.55 39.23
CA GLU A 289 -23.32 -13.29 40.51
C GLU A 289 -22.03 -14.11 40.71
N ALA A 290 -21.27 -14.39 39.61
CA ALA A 290 -20.13 -15.30 39.60
C ALA A 290 -18.83 -14.68 39.06
N ASN A 291 -18.92 -13.52 38.38
CA ASN A 291 -17.83 -13.00 37.59
C ASN A 291 -17.43 -11.54 37.94
N LEU A 292 -16.13 -11.31 37.81
CA LEU A 292 -15.49 -10.02 37.85
C LEU A 292 -14.90 -9.70 36.48
N ALA A 293 -15.06 -8.47 36.01
CA ALA A 293 -14.35 -7.94 34.83
C ALA A 293 -13.32 -6.91 35.26
N VAL A 294 -12.24 -6.77 34.50
CA VAL A 294 -11.29 -5.68 34.72
C VAL A 294 -12.01 -4.35 34.49
N PHE A 295 -11.93 -3.46 35.47
CA PHE A 295 -12.61 -2.19 35.42
C PHE A 295 -11.66 -1.10 34.93
N ASN A 296 -11.81 -0.75 33.68
CA ASN A 296 -11.00 0.21 32.97
C ASN A 296 -11.09 1.61 33.60
N SER A 297 -9.96 2.34 33.64
CA SER A 297 -9.86 3.64 34.31
C SER A 297 -10.77 4.71 33.70
N THR A 298 -11.06 4.67 32.41
CA THR A 298 -12.04 5.56 31.76
C THR A 298 -13.47 5.20 32.14
N ALA A 299 -13.79 3.91 32.12
CA ALA A 299 -15.10 3.42 32.54
C ALA A 299 -15.40 3.83 34.00
N ALA A 300 -14.39 3.72 34.87
CA ALA A 300 -14.52 4.14 36.28
C ALA A 300 -14.81 5.63 36.43
N ARG A 301 -14.21 6.50 35.61
CA ARG A 301 -14.45 7.95 35.66
C ARG A 301 -15.85 8.36 35.18
N LEU A 302 -16.39 7.59 34.25
CA LEU A 302 -17.71 7.84 33.66
C LEU A 302 -18.83 7.09 34.39
N TYR A 303 -18.48 6.24 35.37
CA TYR A 303 -19.44 5.44 36.15
C TYR A 303 -20.12 6.25 37.25
N LYS A 304 -21.44 6.30 37.20
CA LYS A 304 -22.27 7.06 38.13
C LYS A 304 -23.09 6.18 39.05
N ASP A 305 -23.52 6.72 40.14
CA ASP A 305 -24.39 6.08 41.15
C ASP A 305 -23.82 4.75 41.64
N ALA A 306 -22.47 4.58 41.57
CA ALA A 306 -21.81 3.38 42.00
C ALA A 306 -22.07 3.08 43.47
N PRO A 307 -22.39 1.84 43.86
CA PRO A 307 -22.38 1.45 45.25
C PRO A 307 -21.00 1.61 45.86
N THR A 308 -20.94 1.80 47.18
CA THR A 308 -19.65 1.92 47.88
C THR A 308 -18.78 0.73 47.58
N GLY A 309 -17.62 0.98 46.92
CA GLY A 309 -16.66 -0.04 46.56
C GLY A 309 -15.97 -0.70 47.74
N LYS A 310 -15.30 -1.79 47.53
CA LYS A 310 -14.46 -2.45 48.53
C LYS A 310 -13.01 -2.53 48.09
N GLN A 311 -12.12 -2.36 49.05
CA GLN A 311 -10.70 -2.56 48.89
C GLN A 311 -10.33 -3.90 49.55
N LEU A 312 -9.74 -4.80 48.81
CA LEU A 312 -9.35 -6.11 49.26
C LEU A 312 -7.87 -6.38 48.95
N PRO A 313 -7.15 -7.07 49.85
CA PRO A 313 -5.72 -7.38 49.62
C PRO A 313 -5.54 -8.38 48.48
N THR A 314 -4.36 -8.35 47.86
CA THR A 314 -3.98 -9.17 46.72
C THR A 314 -4.22 -10.69 46.94
N GLU A 315 -4.10 -11.14 48.17
CA GLU A 315 -4.29 -12.56 48.51
C GLU A 315 -5.69 -13.07 48.19
N GLU A 316 -6.70 -12.18 48.24
CA GLU A 316 -8.11 -12.54 47.98
C GLU A 316 -8.37 -12.78 46.47
N PHE A 317 -7.42 -12.41 45.61
CA PHE A 317 -7.54 -12.50 44.15
C PHE A 317 -6.69 -13.64 43.52
N LYS A 318 -6.03 -14.47 44.31
CA LYS A 318 -5.07 -15.48 43.81
C LYS A 318 -5.64 -16.47 42.80
N ASP A 319 -6.91 -16.81 42.93
CA ASP A 319 -7.57 -17.80 42.08
C ASP A 319 -8.62 -17.22 41.16
N ILE A 320 -8.53 -15.91 40.91
CA ILE A 320 -9.52 -15.19 40.13
C ILE A 320 -8.99 -14.92 38.74
N ALA A 321 -9.67 -15.44 37.73
CA ALA A 321 -9.49 -15.04 36.33
C ALA A 321 -10.61 -14.05 36.00
N PRO A 322 -10.29 -12.75 35.77
CA PRO A 322 -11.28 -11.82 35.30
C PRO A 322 -11.82 -12.27 33.95
N VAL A 323 -13.12 -12.10 33.74
CA VAL A 323 -13.76 -12.42 32.46
C VAL A 323 -13.83 -11.17 31.58
N HIS A 324 -13.87 -11.38 30.29
CA HIS A 324 -14.38 -10.38 29.35
C HIS A 324 -15.90 -10.38 29.50
N ALA A 325 -16.46 -9.29 29.92
CA ALA A 325 -17.89 -9.14 30.09
C ALA A 325 -18.40 -7.99 29.24
N ASP A 326 -19.52 -8.20 28.59
CA ASP A 326 -20.18 -7.17 27.75
C ASP A 326 -20.79 -6.07 28.64
N PHE A 327 -19.96 -5.24 29.25
CA PHE A 327 -20.42 -4.04 29.90
C PHE A 327 -20.00 -2.78 29.13
N ILE A 328 -20.73 -1.70 29.33
CA ILE A 328 -20.41 -0.41 28.70
C ILE A 328 -19.02 0.02 29.17
N GLY A 329 -18.11 0.22 28.23
CA GLY A 329 -16.77 0.73 28.52
C GLY A 329 -15.68 -0.34 28.66
N GLU A 330 -15.97 -1.61 28.41
CA GLU A 330 -14.93 -2.65 28.43
C GLU A 330 -13.84 -2.37 27.38
N ASP A 331 -14.22 -1.93 26.18
CA ASP A 331 -13.30 -1.65 25.08
C ASP A 331 -12.82 -0.18 25.03
N TRP A 332 -13.16 0.63 26.05
CA TRP A 332 -12.76 2.02 26.06
C TRP A 332 -11.25 2.18 26.28
N PRO A 333 -10.64 3.23 25.72
CA PRO A 333 -9.23 3.53 25.96
C PRO A 333 -8.98 3.79 27.45
N LEU A 334 -7.79 3.49 27.94
CA LEU A 334 -7.42 3.81 29.30
C LEU A 334 -7.38 5.32 29.50
N TYR A 335 -7.67 5.80 30.71
CA TYR A 335 -7.60 7.23 31.02
C TYR A 335 -6.23 7.84 30.74
N GLU A 336 -5.18 7.07 30.92
CA GLU A 336 -3.80 7.45 30.65
C GLU A 336 -3.58 7.81 29.17
N HIS A 337 -4.36 7.21 28.26
CA HIS A 337 -4.33 7.57 26.83
C HIS A 337 -4.88 8.97 26.55
N PHE A 338 -5.66 9.54 27.49
CA PHE A 338 -6.08 10.93 27.42
C PHE A 338 -5.13 11.85 28.17
N ALA A 339 -4.71 11.45 29.40
CA ALA A 339 -3.96 12.31 30.31
C ALA A 339 -2.49 12.50 29.94
N GLN A 340 -1.87 11.48 29.33
CA GLN A 340 -0.47 11.46 28.94
C GLN A 340 -0.31 11.46 27.40
N ALA A 341 -1.36 11.79 26.68
CA ALA A 341 -1.39 11.73 25.23
C ALA A 341 -0.46 12.75 24.58
N GLU A 342 0.21 12.32 23.52
CA GLU A 342 0.71 13.23 22.51
C GLU A 342 -0.43 13.55 21.54
N TRP A 343 -1.13 14.66 21.79
CA TRP A 343 -2.29 15.06 21.02
C TRP A 343 -1.87 15.63 19.66
N ALA A 344 -2.51 15.12 18.60
CA ALA A 344 -2.39 15.71 17.28
C ALA A 344 -2.87 17.18 17.28
N ASN A 345 -3.88 17.49 18.09
CA ASN A 345 -4.47 18.81 18.24
C ASN A 345 -3.49 19.87 18.75
N ASP A 346 -2.56 19.49 19.64
CA ASP A 346 -1.57 20.40 20.23
C ASP A 346 -0.50 20.82 19.21
N LYS A 347 -0.31 20.05 18.15
CA LYS A 347 0.66 20.30 17.08
C LYS A 347 0.14 21.25 16.00
N ARG A 348 -1.10 21.76 16.15
CA ARG A 348 -1.74 22.75 15.26
C ARG A 348 -1.40 24.19 15.64
N ASP A 349 -0.16 24.45 15.90
CA ASP A 349 0.32 25.82 16.01
C ASP A 349 0.25 26.52 14.65
N SER A 350 -0.07 27.80 14.64
CA SER A 350 -0.21 28.63 13.44
C SER A 350 1.09 28.75 12.61
N ALA A 351 2.23 28.39 13.18
CA ALA A 351 3.53 28.40 12.49
C ALA A 351 3.91 27.06 11.86
N THR A 352 3.42 25.96 12.42
CA THR A 352 3.66 24.59 11.93
C THR A 352 2.34 23.86 11.76
N GLN A 353 1.56 24.26 10.75
CA GLN A 353 0.34 23.53 10.43
C GLN A 353 0.67 22.05 10.20
N THR A 354 0.06 21.18 10.98
CA THR A 354 0.18 19.72 10.81
C THR A 354 -1.17 19.15 10.38
N VAL A 355 -1.13 18.12 9.56
CA VAL A 355 -2.27 17.33 9.17
C VAL A 355 -2.27 16.00 9.91
N VAL A 356 -3.45 15.44 10.13
CA VAL A 356 -3.61 14.11 10.72
C VAL A 356 -3.56 13.06 9.63
N CYS A 357 -2.90 11.94 9.94
CA CYS A 357 -2.70 10.85 9.00
C CYS A 357 -3.01 9.51 9.66
N ALA A 358 -3.63 8.63 8.89
CA ALA A 358 -3.78 7.22 9.18
C ALA A 358 -2.75 6.42 8.39
N LYS A 359 -1.97 5.57 9.06
CA LYS A 359 -1.04 4.66 8.40
C LYS A 359 -1.42 3.23 8.72
N MET A 360 -1.61 2.42 7.68
CA MET A 360 -1.94 1.03 7.84
C MET A 360 -0.66 0.19 7.91
N ASP A 361 -0.52 -0.58 8.99
CA ASP A 361 0.49 -1.62 9.12
C ASP A 361 -0.10 -2.96 8.69
N THR A 362 0.47 -3.52 7.64
CA THR A 362 0.06 -4.79 7.02
C THR A 362 1.00 -5.95 7.33
N THR A 363 1.91 -5.79 8.27
CA THR A 363 2.87 -6.84 8.64
C THR A 363 2.20 -8.03 9.32
N ASP A 364 1.10 -7.80 10.03
CA ASP A 364 0.23 -8.84 10.53
C ASP A 364 -0.91 -9.08 9.52
N HIS A 365 -0.78 -10.13 8.72
CA HIS A 365 -1.72 -10.45 7.64
C HIS A 365 -3.16 -10.73 8.08
N ALA A 366 -3.41 -10.93 9.37
CA ALA A 366 -4.75 -11.29 9.86
C ALA A 366 -5.64 -10.05 10.08
N VAL A 367 -5.13 -8.99 10.72
CA VAL A 367 -5.88 -7.75 10.99
C VAL A 367 -4.92 -6.56 10.90
N PRO A 368 -5.00 -5.75 9.84
CA PRO A 368 -4.17 -4.56 9.72
C PRO A 368 -4.42 -3.59 10.89
N LYS A 369 -3.35 -3.06 11.48
CA LYS A 369 -3.42 -2.03 12.50
C LYS A 369 -3.31 -0.66 11.86
N ILE A 370 -4.15 0.26 12.31
CA ILE A 370 -4.21 1.63 11.80
C ILE A 370 -3.57 2.55 12.82
N GLY A 371 -2.34 2.95 12.58
CA GLY A 371 -1.62 3.90 13.42
C GLY A 371 -2.03 5.35 13.12
N LEU A 372 -2.07 6.18 14.15
CA LEU A 372 -2.34 7.62 14.05
C LEU A 372 -1.02 8.39 14.00
N TYR A 373 -0.90 9.28 13.02
CA TYR A 373 0.30 10.09 12.79
C TYR A 373 -0.07 11.54 12.53
N THR A 374 0.91 12.41 12.67
CA THR A 374 0.87 13.78 12.14
C THR A 374 2.00 13.99 11.15
N MET A 375 1.77 14.87 10.19
CA MET A 375 2.77 15.31 9.21
C MET A 375 2.66 16.82 9.03
N PRO A 376 3.79 17.57 8.87
CA PRO A 376 3.70 18.98 8.53
C PRO A 376 2.92 19.17 7.24
N LYS A 377 1.98 20.13 7.23
CA LYS A 377 1.11 20.38 6.07
C LYS A 377 1.90 20.68 4.80
N LYS A 378 2.97 21.43 4.91
CA LYS A 378 3.85 21.75 3.77
C LYS A 378 4.40 20.50 3.08
N GLU A 379 4.82 19.51 3.85
CA GLU A 379 5.30 18.23 3.32
C GLU A 379 4.17 17.42 2.74
N ALA A 380 3.00 17.43 3.37
CA ALA A 380 1.80 16.76 2.87
C ALA A 380 1.37 17.35 1.51
N ASP A 381 1.28 18.68 1.42
CA ASP A 381 0.94 19.38 0.18
C ASP A 381 1.97 19.11 -0.93
N ALA A 382 3.27 19.10 -0.59
CA ALA A 382 4.32 18.80 -1.56
C ALA A 382 4.27 17.33 -2.05
N ALA A 383 3.92 16.40 -1.16
CA ALA A 383 3.80 14.98 -1.51
C ALA A 383 2.52 14.67 -2.30
N SER A 384 1.47 15.47 -2.14
CA SER A 384 0.18 15.34 -2.85
C SER A 384 0.14 16.10 -4.18
N TYR A 385 1.21 16.83 -4.53
CA TYR A 385 1.24 17.61 -5.76
C TYR A 385 1.01 16.72 -6.99
N ASP A 386 -0.05 17.04 -7.73
CA ASP A 386 -0.38 16.40 -8.99
C ASP A 386 -0.08 17.36 -10.15
N PRO A 387 0.95 17.10 -10.96
CA PRO A 387 1.28 17.94 -12.11
C PRO A 387 0.19 17.95 -13.19
N GLU A 388 -0.69 16.93 -13.22
CA GLU A 388 -1.83 16.89 -14.16
C GLU A 388 -2.98 17.80 -13.73
N SER A 389 -3.07 18.19 -12.45
CA SER A 389 -4.10 19.10 -11.95
C SER A 389 -4.02 20.51 -12.61
N LEU A 390 -2.91 20.86 -13.19
CA LEU A 390 -2.73 22.10 -13.96
C LEU A 390 -3.53 22.14 -15.27
N ASN A 391 -3.98 21.00 -15.77
CA ASN A 391 -4.73 20.88 -17.03
C ASN A 391 -6.21 20.47 -16.84
N ALA A 392 -6.66 20.24 -15.63
CA ALA A 392 -8.03 19.80 -15.32
C ALA A 392 -9.02 20.97 -15.31
N THR A 393 -9.24 21.62 -16.47
CA THR A 393 -10.26 22.68 -16.60
C THR A 393 -11.68 22.16 -16.84
N THR A 394 -11.94 20.84 -16.93
CA THR A 394 -13.26 20.32 -17.34
C THR A 394 -13.61 18.90 -16.80
N GLY A 395 -13.25 18.56 -15.57
CA GLY A 395 -13.72 17.31 -14.95
C GLY A 395 -14.32 17.55 -13.57
N PRO A 396 -15.21 16.67 -13.05
CA PRO A 396 -15.57 16.75 -11.66
C PRO A 396 -14.29 16.62 -10.83
N VAL A 397 -14.02 17.62 -10.00
CA VAL A 397 -12.94 17.58 -9.02
C VAL A 397 -13.31 16.46 -8.05
N THR A 398 -12.71 15.29 -8.20
CA THR A 398 -12.82 14.25 -7.20
C THR A 398 -12.00 14.73 -5.99
N THR A 399 -12.66 14.92 -4.87
CA THR A 399 -12.04 15.34 -3.60
C THR A 399 -11.05 14.31 -3.06
N ARG A 400 -11.01 13.13 -3.66
CA ARG A 400 -10.15 12.01 -3.25
C ARG A 400 -8.98 11.85 -4.17
N LYS A 401 -7.79 12.08 -3.66
CA LYS A 401 -6.53 11.90 -4.42
C LYS A 401 -5.80 10.66 -3.94
N VAL A 402 -5.34 9.87 -4.92
CA VAL A 402 -4.56 8.66 -4.66
C VAL A 402 -3.27 8.70 -5.47
N THR A 403 -2.14 8.55 -4.81
CA THR A 403 -0.84 8.42 -5.45
C THR A 403 -0.27 7.04 -5.22
N VAL A 404 0.02 6.33 -6.29
CA VAL A 404 0.67 5.02 -6.26
C VAL A 404 2.04 5.14 -6.92
N GLY A 405 3.03 4.45 -6.39
CA GLY A 405 4.38 4.47 -6.98
C GLY A 405 4.37 3.99 -8.43
N GLY A 406 5.01 4.74 -9.34
CA GLY A 406 5.02 4.42 -10.78
C GLY A 406 5.53 3.00 -11.07
N GLY A 407 4.81 2.26 -11.92
CA GLY A 407 5.09 0.86 -12.23
C GLY A 407 4.88 -0.10 -11.05
N SER A 408 4.19 0.34 -10.01
CA SER A 408 3.78 -0.42 -8.84
C SER A 408 2.26 -0.58 -8.82
N GLY A 409 1.71 -1.10 -7.75
CA GLY A 409 0.29 -1.27 -7.50
C GLY A 409 0.09 -2.10 -6.26
N ALA A 410 -1.14 -2.25 -5.80
CA ALA A 410 -1.44 -3.08 -4.64
C ALA A 410 -2.53 -4.11 -4.97
N LEU A 411 -2.20 -5.39 -4.85
CA LEU A 411 -3.19 -6.46 -4.86
C LEU A 411 -3.76 -6.58 -3.46
N VAL A 412 -5.08 -6.48 -3.33
CA VAL A 412 -5.75 -6.39 -2.03
C VAL A 412 -6.85 -7.44 -1.86
N ALA A 413 -6.96 -7.92 -0.63
CA ALA A 413 -8.05 -8.74 -0.13
C ALA A 413 -8.87 -7.89 0.84
N ILE A 414 -10.11 -7.59 0.49
CA ILE A 414 -10.97 -6.71 1.28
C ILE A 414 -11.76 -7.53 2.28
N SER A 415 -11.63 -7.19 3.55
CA SER A 415 -12.33 -7.86 4.65
C SER A 415 -13.23 -6.87 5.39
N PRO A 416 -14.55 -7.05 5.38
CA PRO A 416 -15.43 -6.30 6.27
C PRO A 416 -15.19 -6.76 7.72
N GLY A 417 -14.63 -5.89 8.56
CA GLY A 417 -14.46 -6.16 9.99
C GLY A 417 -13.38 -7.17 10.37
N GLY A 418 -12.39 -7.49 9.49
CA GLY A 418 -11.23 -8.32 9.82
C GLY A 418 -11.46 -9.85 9.75
N GLY A 419 -12.54 -10.30 9.09
CA GLY A 419 -12.81 -11.70 8.80
C GLY A 419 -12.19 -12.21 7.50
N GLU A 420 -12.75 -13.29 6.94
CA GLU A 420 -12.36 -13.80 5.62
C GLU A 420 -12.54 -12.72 4.53
N ALA A 421 -11.69 -12.75 3.52
CA ALA A 421 -11.76 -11.83 2.40
C ALA A 421 -13.09 -11.97 1.65
N ALA A 422 -13.89 -10.91 1.62
CA ALA A 422 -15.17 -10.87 0.91
C ALA A 422 -14.98 -10.54 -0.57
N ALA A 423 -13.91 -9.81 -0.94
CA ALA A 423 -13.61 -9.41 -2.30
C ALA A 423 -12.10 -9.25 -2.52
N TYR A 424 -11.68 -9.30 -3.77
CA TYR A 424 -10.31 -8.98 -4.17
C TYR A 424 -10.30 -7.84 -5.18
N GLY A 425 -9.28 -7.00 -5.11
CA GLY A 425 -9.09 -5.89 -6.01
C GLY A 425 -7.62 -5.61 -6.28
N PHE A 426 -7.38 -4.76 -7.26
CA PHE A 426 -6.07 -4.26 -7.59
C PHE A 426 -6.10 -2.73 -7.67
N VAL A 427 -5.21 -2.06 -6.95
CA VAL A 427 -5.00 -0.62 -7.07
C VAL A 427 -3.85 -0.38 -8.04
N SER A 428 -4.15 0.28 -9.14
CA SER A 428 -3.16 0.55 -10.19
C SER A 428 -2.32 1.80 -9.89
N ASP A 429 -1.19 1.94 -10.58
CA ASP A 429 -0.36 3.16 -10.54
C ASP A 429 -1.04 4.41 -11.13
N LEU A 430 -2.18 4.24 -11.78
CA LEU A 430 -3.07 5.32 -12.19
C LEU A 430 -3.98 5.82 -11.05
N GLY A 431 -3.92 5.21 -9.86
CA GLY A 431 -4.73 5.58 -8.71
C GLY A 431 -6.18 5.09 -8.74
N TYR A 432 -6.48 4.07 -9.54
CA TYR A 432 -7.81 3.45 -9.61
C TYR A 432 -7.83 2.10 -8.91
N PHE A 433 -8.96 1.82 -8.25
CA PHE A 433 -9.28 0.50 -7.71
C PHE A 433 -10.03 -0.32 -8.77
N HIS A 434 -9.54 -1.50 -9.06
CA HIS A 434 -10.10 -2.43 -10.03
C HIS A 434 -10.58 -3.69 -9.31
N SER A 435 -11.88 -3.95 -9.34
CA SER A 435 -12.43 -5.23 -8.87
C SER A 435 -11.90 -6.39 -9.70
N LEU A 436 -11.62 -7.53 -9.07
CA LEU A 436 -11.24 -8.78 -9.75
C LEU A 436 -12.44 -9.71 -9.99
N GLY A 437 -13.66 -9.21 -9.78
CA GLY A 437 -14.92 -9.90 -10.04
C GLY A 437 -15.24 -11.03 -9.07
N ASP A 438 -16.27 -11.81 -9.43
CA ASP A 438 -16.80 -12.92 -8.60
C ASP A 438 -15.90 -14.16 -8.61
N ALA A 439 -14.99 -14.29 -9.59
CA ALA A 439 -14.01 -15.38 -9.69
C ALA A 439 -12.56 -14.84 -9.58
N PRO A 440 -12.18 -14.23 -8.46
CA PRO A 440 -10.92 -13.50 -8.35
C PRO A 440 -9.68 -14.36 -8.55
N SER A 441 -9.74 -15.64 -8.18
CA SER A 441 -8.63 -16.59 -8.38
C SER A 441 -8.22 -16.71 -9.85
N THR A 442 -9.17 -16.67 -10.78
CA THR A 442 -8.91 -16.69 -12.22
C THR A 442 -8.21 -15.41 -12.66
N SER A 443 -8.76 -14.24 -12.31
CA SER A 443 -8.16 -12.94 -12.65
C SER A 443 -6.76 -12.79 -12.07
N ILE A 444 -6.57 -13.14 -10.79
CA ILE A 444 -5.27 -13.11 -10.09
C ILE A 444 -4.24 -13.95 -10.87
N LYS A 445 -4.60 -15.20 -11.21
CA LYS A 445 -3.71 -16.11 -11.94
C LYS A 445 -3.33 -15.58 -13.33
N LEU A 446 -4.30 -15.09 -14.09
CA LEU A 446 -4.08 -14.53 -15.45
C LEU A 446 -3.19 -13.29 -15.41
N LEU A 447 -3.31 -12.46 -14.39
CA LEU A 447 -2.49 -11.27 -14.18
C LEU A 447 -1.08 -11.62 -13.66
N GLY A 448 -0.81 -12.88 -13.31
CA GLY A 448 0.51 -13.37 -12.91
C GLY A 448 0.78 -13.31 -11.41
N TRP A 449 -0.26 -13.28 -10.58
CA TRP A 449 -0.18 -13.28 -9.12
C TRP A 449 -0.75 -14.55 -8.50
N THR A 450 -0.61 -14.66 -7.19
CA THR A 450 -1.28 -15.64 -6.33
C THR A 450 -2.12 -14.93 -5.28
N GLN A 451 -3.08 -15.62 -4.69
CA GLN A 451 -3.87 -15.04 -3.59
C GLN A 451 -3.00 -14.66 -2.37
N ALA A 452 -1.87 -15.35 -2.18
CA ALA A 452 -0.93 -15.05 -1.11
C ALA A 452 -0.18 -13.72 -1.31
N ASP A 453 -0.17 -13.17 -2.53
CA ASP A 453 0.42 -11.86 -2.81
C ASP A 453 -0.52 -10.70 -2.42
N ALA A 454 -1.78 -11.01 -2.08
CA ALA A 454 -2.75 -9.99 -1.71
C ALA A 454 -2.56 -9.53 -0.25
N THR A 455 -2.60 -8.23 -0.05
CA THR A 455 -2.59 -7.61 1.26
C THR A 455 -4.02 -7.47 1.78
N ALA A 456 -4.29 -7.96 2.98
CA ALA A 456 -5.59 -7.75 3.63
C ALA A 456 -5.76 -6.26 3.99
N ILE A 457 -6.89 -5.68 3.60
CA ILE A 457 -7.24 -4.29 3.94
C ILE A 457 -8.70 -4.18 4.41
N PRO A 458 -9.03 -3.28 5.34
CA PRO A 458 -10.41 -2.92 5.64
C PRO A 458 -11.08 -2.26 4.43
N GLN A 459 -12.38 -2.47 4.27
CA GLN A 459 -13.15 -1.91 3.16
C GLN A 459 -13.08 -0.36 3.10
N ALA A 460 -12.99 0.30 4.24
CA ALA A 460 -12.88 1.76 4.30
C ALA A 460 -11.70 2.30 3.47
N TRP A 461 -10.56 1.59 3.43
CA TRP A 461 -9.41 1.97 2.63
C TRP A 461 -9.69 1.88 1.12
N SER A 462 -10.44 0.88 0.67
CA SER A 462 -10.82 0.78 -0.74
C SER A 462 -11.82 1.84 -1.16
N ASN A 463 -12.64 2.35 -0.23
CA ASN A 463 -13.61 3.40 -0.49
C ASN A 463 -12.98 4.78 -0.77
N LEU A 464 -11.75 5.01 -0.32
CA LEU A 464 -10.99 6.23 -0.62
C LEU A 464 -10.49 6.27 -2.06
N ILE A 465 -10.53 5.15 -2.78
CA ILE A 465 -9.90 5.02 -4.10
C ILE A 465 -10.99 5.05 -5.18
N PRO A 466 -10.85 5.89 -6.22
CA PRO A 466 -11.81 5.93 -7.31
C PRO A 466 -11.87 4.59 -8.05
N GLN A 467 -13.06 4.20 -8.46
CA GLN A 467 -13.30 2.93 -9.13
C GLN A 467 -12.85 3.00 -10.60
N GLY A 468 -12.10 1.99 -11.02
CA GLY A 468 -11.70 1.75 -12.40
C GLY A 468 -12.49 0.61 -13.05
N ALA A 469 -12.08 0.24 -14.26
CA ALA A 469 -12.67 -0.90 -14.96
C ALA A 469 -12.41 -2.20 -14.19
N GLU A 470 -13.38 -3.13 -14.24
CA GLU A 470 -13.21 -4.46 -13.66
C GLU A 470 -12.15 -5.27 -14.43
N LEU A 471 -11.22 -5.89 -13.73
CA LEU A 471 -10.14 -6.70 -14.30
C LEU A 471 -10.55 -8.18 -14.33
N THR A 472 -11.47 -8.52 -15.23
CA THR A 472 -11.94 -9.89 -15.47
C THR A 472 -11.84 -10.27 -16.94
N PRO A 473 -11.71 -11.55 -17.26
CA PRO A 473 -11.81 -12.04 -18.66
C PRO A 473 -13.07 -11.56 -19.36
N LYS A 474 -14.20 -11.55 -18.64
CA LYS A 474 -15.51 -11.09 -19.17
C LYS A 474 -15.48 -9.60 -19.53
N ALA A 475 -14.98 -8.76 -18.65
CA ALA A 475 -14.88 -7.31 -18.90
C ALA A 475 -13.89 -7.02 -20.04
N ALA A 476 -12.76 -7.73 -20.09
CA ALA A 476 -11.77 -7.63 -21.16
C ALA A 476 -12.36 -8.02 -22.53
N ALA A 477 -13.19 -9.07 -22.60
CA ALA A 477 -13.89 -9.48 -23.81
C ALA A 477 -15.01 -8.52 -24.21
N ALA A 478 -15.74 -7.97 -23.25
CA ALA A 478 -16.86 -7.05 -23.49
C ALA A 478 -16.42 -5.68 -24.01
N SER A 479 -15.17 -5.25 -23.72
CA SER A 479 -14.63 -3.95 -24.16
C SER A 479 -14.62 -3.77 -25.70
N VAL A 480 -15.00 -4.80 -26.44
CA VAL A 480 -14.91 -4.90 -27.90
C VAL A 480 -16.28 -4.83 -28.58
N GLY A 481 -17.37 -4.81 -27.83
CA GLY A 481 -18.69 -4.91 -28.45
C GLY A 481 -18.91 -6.24 -29.19
N LEU A 482 -18.21 -7.29 -28.80
CA LEU A 482 -18.48 -8.67 -29.19
C LEU A 482 -19.48 -9.27 -28.19
N SER A 483 -20.68 -8.68 -28.12
CA SER A 483 -21.83 -9.26 -27.45
C SER A 483 -22.61 -10.19 -28.41
#